data_f902159358395c14b06031a1de2d34f1
#
_entry.id   f902159358395c14b06031a1de2d34f1
#
_cell.length_a   1.000
_cell.length_b   1.000
_cell.length_c   1.000
_cell.angle_alpha   90.00
_cell.angle_beta   90.00
_cell.angle_gamma   90.00
#
_symmetry.space_group_name_H-M   'P 1'
#
loop_
_entity.id
_entity.type
_entity.pdbx_description
1 polymer ?
#
loop_
_entity_poly.entity_id
_entity_poly.type
_entity_poly.pdbx_seq_one_letter_code
_entity_poly.pdbx_strand_id
1 'polypeptide(L)'
;MATMTYTTLTQDLKDWMENDGTEFSNETDNFISLAEQRISRDIDPYAFHESATSSFNTSDRFVSKPSDAKIIFHFIWLDSDSKRIFLEERTDEYIYDYWPTSSSTGNPKYWANYSDTALLVAPTPNSSYTIEISYARRLAELSSSNTTNWLTQNAQDLLLYACLME
;
A
#
# COMPACT_ATOMS: atom_id res chain seq x y z
N MET A 1 20.74 -7.36 18.63
CA MET A 1 21.23 -6.16 17.92
C MET A 1 20.33 -5.01 18.34
N ALA A 2 20.88 -3.80 18.50
CA ALA A 2 20.04 -2.61 18.73
C ALA A 2 19.19 -2.38 17.46
N THR A 3 17.90 -2.15 17.63
CA THR A 3 17.01 -1.85 16.51
C THR A 3 17.30 -0.44 16.03
N MET A 4 17.58 -0.28 14.72
CA MET A 4 17.75 1.03 14.12
C MET A 4 16.44 1.84 14.26
N THR A 5 16.58 3.12 14.56
CA THR A 5 15.48 4.08 14.60
C THR A 5 15.81 5.28 13.72
N TYR A 6 14.83 6.13 13.41
CA TYR A 6 15.07 7.39 12.71
C TYR A 6 16.22 8.21 13.37
N THR A 7 16.22 8.32 14.70
CA THR A 7 17.24 9.07 15.44
C THR A 7 18.63 8.44 15.31
N THR A 8 18.75 7.11 15.42
CA THR A 8 20.04 6.45 15.25
C THR A 8 20.52 6.51 13.80
N LEU A 9 19.62 6.34 12.83
CA LEU A 9 19.96 6.47 11.40
C LEU A 9 20.48 7.86 11.05
N THR A 10 19.81 8.91 11.53
CA THR A 10 20.27 10.29 11.30
C THR A 10 21.64 10.59 11.93
N GLN A 11 21.93 9.99 13.09
CA GLN A 11 23.25 10.09 13.71
C GLN A 11 24.30 9.30 12.93
N ASP A 12 23.99 8.06 12.55
CA ASP A 12 24.90 7.21 11.75
C ASP A 12 25.27 7.90 10.43
N LEU A 13 24.32 8.55 9.75
CA LEU A 13 24.59 9.31 8.52
C LEU A 13 25.57 10.46 8.75
N LYS A 14 25.43 11.22 9.84
CA LYS A 14 26.36 12.29 10.21
C LYS A 14 27.75 11.75 10.49
N ASP A 15 27.84 10.67 11.24
CA ASP A 15 29.10 10.04 11.62
C ASP A 15 29.83 9.47 10.39
N TRP A 16 29.11 8.80 9.46
CA TRP A 16 29.67 8.27 8.23
C TRP A 16 30.12 9.35 7.25
N MET A 17 29.37 10.45 7.16
CA MET A 17 29.70 11.57 6.28
C MET A 17 30.69 12.58 6.93
N GLU A 18 31.03 12.36 8.21
CA GLU A 18 31.87 13.29 8.99
C GLU A 18 31.37 14.75 8.89
N ASN A 19 30.03 14.93 8.86
CA ASN A 19 29.39 16.21 8.65
C ASN A 19 28.23 16.46 9.61
N ASP A 20 28.51 17.32 10.61
CA ASP A 20 27.54 17.80 11.61
C ASP A 20 26.90 19.15 11.22
N GLY A 21 27.17 19.64 10.01
CA GLY A 21 26.69 20.94 9.55
C GLY A 21 25.14 21.02 9.53
N THR A 22 24.64 22.22 9.78
CA THR A 22 23.19 22.49 9.78
C THR A 22 22.57 22.21 8.39
N GLU A 23 23.28 22.50 7.32
CA GLU A 23 22.82 22.27 5.96
C GLU A 23 22.61 20.77 5.71
N PHE A 24 23.59 19.92 6.07
CA PHE A 24 23.46 18.47 5.97
C PHE A 24 22.31 17.94 6.83
N SER A 25 22.21 18.44 8.08
CA SER A 25 21.15 18.02 8.99
C SER A 25 19.74 18.34 8.46
N ASN A 26 19.57 19.45 7.74
CA ASN A 26 18.28 19.83 7.14
C ASN A 26 17.90 18.94 5.93
N GLU A 27 18.90 18.38 5.23
CA GLU A 27 18.67 17.53 4.06
C GLU A 27 18.57 16.04 4.42
N THR A 28 18.89 15.65 5.65
CA THR A 28 18.88 14.22 6.07
C THR A 28 17.53 13.56 5.85
N ASP A 29 16.42 14.27 6.11
CA ASP A 29 15.07 13.76 5.87
C ASP A 29 14.80 13.47 4.38
N ASN A 30 15.33 14.32 3.49
CA ASN A 30 15.22 14.12 2.05
C ASN A 30 15.99 12.88 1.60
N PHE A 31 17.20 12.66 2.11
CA PHE A 31 18.00 11.46 1.80
C PHE A 31 17.29 10.20 2.24
N ILE A 32 16.74 10.18 3.46
CA ILE A 32 15.98 9.03 3.97
C ILE A 32 14.76 8.77 3.10
N SER A 33 13.97 9.80 2.77
CA SER A 33 12.77 9.66 1.94
C SER A 33 13.09 9.14 0.52
N LEU A 34 14.15 9.65 -0.11
CA LEU A 34 14.60 9.20 -1.44
C LEU A 34 15.07 7.74 -1.41
N ALA A 35 15.85 7.37 -0.39
CA ALA A 35 16.31 6.00 -0.18
C ALA A 35 15.13 5.03 0.01
N GLU A 36 14.15 5.38 0.86
CA GLU A 36 12.95 4.58 1.08
C GLU A 36 12.13 4.40 -0.21
N GLN A 37 11.97 5.46 -0.99
CA GLN A 37 11.28 5.41 -2.28
C GLN A 37 12.02 4.53 -3.30
N ARG A 38 13.36 4.61 -3.36
CA ARG A 38 14.20 3.75 -4.22
C ARG A 38 14.05 2.30 -3.83
N ILE A 39 14.25 1.97 -2.55
CA ILE A 39 14.11 0.62 -2.02
C ILE A 39 12.71 0.07 -2.30
N SER A 40 11.68 0.88 -2.06
CA SER A 40 10.28 0.47 -2.30
C SER A 40 9.97 0.18 -3.76
N ARG A 41 10.74 0.71 -4.73
CA ARG A 41 10.60 0.36 -6.16
C ARG A 41 11.29 -0.95 -6.51
N ASP A 42 12.43 -1.23 -5.87
CA ASP A 42 13.34 -2.31 -6.25
C ASP A 42 13.04 -3.62 -5.50
N ILE A 43 12.44 -3.53 -4.30
CA ILE A 43 12.06 -4.71 -3.52
C ILE A 43 10.75 -5.30 -4.06
N ASP A 44 10.70 -6.65 -4.04
CA ASP A 44 9.51 -7.41 -4.39
C ASP A 44 8.29 -6.92 -3.58
N PRO A 45 7.18 -6.53 -4.24
CA PRO A 45 5.95 -6.10 -3.58
C PRO A 45 5.42 -7.11 -2.55
N TYR A 46 5.66 -8.40 -2.71
CA TYR A 46 5.24 -9.43 -1.75
C TYR A 46 5.92 -9.30 -0.38
N ALA A 47 7.07 -8.62 -0.28
CA ALA A 47 7.70 -8.33 1.02
C ALA A 47 6.83 -7.42 1.91
N PHE A 48 5.93 -6.65 1.31
CA PHE A 48 5.04 -5.70 1.98
C PHE A 48 3.56 -6.11 1.87
N HIS A 49 3.32 -7.42 1.84
CA HIS A 49 1.97 -7.98 1.75
C HIS A 49 1.15 -7.64 3.01
N GLU A 50 -0.05 -7.11 2.78
CA GLU A 50 -1.02 -6.76 3.82
C GLU A 50 -2.42 -7.17 3.37
N SER A 51 -3.35 -7.27 4.31
CA SER A 51 -4.74 -7.58 4.03
C SER A 51 -5.66 -6.65 4.81
N ALA A 52 -6.61 -6.03 4.12
CA ALA A 52 -7.64 -5.19 4.73
C ALA A 52 -9.02 -5.82 4.56
N THR A 53 -9.80 -5.73 5.62
CA THR A 53 -11.20 -6.19 5.62
C THR A 53 -12.13 -4.98 5.64
N SER A 54 -13.17 -5.00 4.81
CA SER A 54 -14.20 -3.97 4.72
C SER A 54 -15.54 -4.62 4.32
N SER A 55 -16.48 -3.83 3.81
CA SER A 55 -17.75 -4.34 3.29
C SER A 55 -18.17 -3.57 2.05
N PHE A 56 -18.94 -4.22 1.17
CA PHE A 56 -19.62 -3.51 0.09
C PHE A 56 -20.70 -2.58 0.64
N ASN A 57 -20.86 -1.43 0.00
CA ASN A 57 -22.08 -0.63 0.14
C ASN A 57 -23.10 -1.13 -0.86
N THR A 58 -24.31 -1.41 -0.37
CA THR A 58 -25.41 -1.83 -1.24
C THR A 58 -25.73 -0.76 -2.27
N SER A 59 -25.86 -1.15 -3.53
CA SER A 59 -26.15 -0.25 -4.65
C SER A 59 -25.04 0.76 -5.01
N ASP A 60 -23.85 0.61 -4.46
CA ASP A 60 -22.66 1.35 -4.85
C ASP A 60 -21.63 0.43 -5.50
N ARG A 61 -21.20 0.78 -6.71
CA ARG A 61 -20.18 0.02 -7.43
C ARG A 61 -18.74 0.39 -7.05
N PHE A 62 -18.57 1.45 -6.26
CA PHE A 62 -17.25 1.90 -5.85
C PHE A 62 -16.91 1.40 -4.44
N VAL A 63 -15.71 0.88 -4.30
CA VAL A 63 -15.17 0.40 -3.03
C VAL A 63 -13.93 1.22 -2.69
N SER A 64 -13.84 1.69 -1.46
CA SER A 64 -12.66 2.44 -1.02
C SER A 64 -11.43 1.53 -1.04
N LYS A 65 -10.39 2.00 -1.70
CA LYS A 65 -9.08 1.37 -1.70
C LYS A 65 -8.36 1.70 -0.40
N PRO A 66 -7.64 0.75 0.24
CA PRO A 66 -6.79 1.08 1.38
C PRO A 66 -5.80 2.19 1.02
N SER A 67 -5.67 3.20 1.87
CA SER A 67 -4.91 4.43 1.58
C SER A 67 -3.41 4.18 1.37
N ASP A 68 -2.89 3.10 1.97
CA ASP A 68 -1.51 2.65 1.85
C ASP A 68 -1.29 1.61 0.74
N ALA A 69 -2.34 1.22 0.01
CA ALA A 69 -2.22 0.22 -1.04
C ALA A 69 -1.46 0.76 -2.25
N LYS A 70 -0.42 0.03 -2.66
CA LYS A 70 0.37 0.27 -3.86
C LYS A 70 -0.11 -0.60 -5.03
N ILE A 71 -0.23 -1.90 -4.80
CA ILE A 71 -0.66 -2.90 -5.78
C ILE A 71 -1.67 -3.81 -5.11
N ILE A 72 -2.80 -4.05 -5.74
CA ILE A 72 -3.79 -5.03 -5.27
C ILE A 72 -3.43 -6.39 -5.88
N PHE A 73 -3.31 -7.42 -5.05
CA PHE A 73 -3.06 -8.79 -5.49
C PHE A 73 -4.35 -9.57 -5.70
N HIS A 74 -5.25 -9.49 -4.71
CA HIS A 74 -6.51 -10.23 -4.71
C HIS A 74 -7.62 -9.39 -4.10
N PHE A 75 -8.80 -9.48 -4.70
CA PHE A 75 -10.02 -8.93 -4.16
C PHE A 75 -11.03 -10.06 -4.00
N ILE A 76 -11.48 -10.29 -2.79
CA ILE A 76 -12.32 -11.42 -2.38
C ILE A 76 -13.54 -10.85 -1.66
N TRP A 77 -14.69 -11.48 -1.83
CA TRP A 77 -15.83 -11.25 -0.96
C TRP A 77 -16.35 -12.58 -0.37
N LEU A 78 -17.01 -12.48 0.78
CA LEU A 78 -17.58 -13.61 1.48
C LEU A 78 -19.09 -13.65 1.22
N ASP A 79 -19.59 -14.79 0.76
CA ASP A 79 -21.02 -15.00 0.62
C ASP A 79 -21.72 -15.25 1.97
N SER A 80 -23.02 -15.51 1.96
CA SER A 80 -23.83 -15.79 3.17
C SER A 80 -23.33 -16.99 3.98
N ASP A 81 -22.64 -17.92 3.34
CA ASP A 81 -22.07 -19.13 3.95
C ASP A 81 -20.59 -18.95 4.34
N SER A 82 -20.09 -17.71 4.32
CA SER A 82 -18.69 -17.36 4.59
C SER A 82 -17.69 -18.00 3.61
N LYS A 83 -18.17 -18.38 2.44
CA LYS A 83 -17.32 -18.89 1.36
C LYS A 83 -16.62 -17.73 0.64
N ARG A 84 -15.30 -17.84 0.48
CA ARG A 84 -14.49 -16.86 -0.27
C ARG A 84 -14.71 -16.97 -1.76
N ILE A 85 -15.08 -15.86 -2.40
CA ILE A 85 -15.28 -15.74 -3.82
C ILE A 85 -14.32 -14.67 -4.34
N PHE A 86 -13.40 -15.07 -5.24
CA PHE A 86 -12.46 -14.18 -5.88
C PHE A 86 -13.15 -13.37 -6.99
N LEU A 87 -12.88 -12.07 -7.02
CA LEU A 87 -13.23 -11.25 -8.17
C LEU A 87 -12.07 -11.27 -9.17
N GLU A 88 -12.42 -11.31 -10.44
CA GLU A 88 -11.44 -11.24 -11.53
C GLU A 88 -11.12 -9.78 -11.86
N GLU A 89 -9.83 -9.46 -11.98
CA GLU A 89 -9.40 -8.14 -12.45
C GLU A 89 -9.72 -7.95 -13.93
N ARG A 90 -10.29 -6.81 -14.26
CA ARG A 90 -10.59 -6.37 -15.63
C ARG A 90 -10.28 -4.87 -15.75
N THR A 91 -10.31 -4.35 -16.98
CA THR A 91 -10.25 -2.90 -17.21
C THR A 91 -11.59 -2.25 -16.87
N ASP A 92 -11.58 -0.97 -16.58
CA ASP A 92 -12.80 -0.20 -16.31
C ASP A 92 -13.73 -0.14 -17.53
N GLU A 93 -13.17 -0.03 -18.75
CA GLU A 93 -13.95 -0.09 -19.98
C GLU A 93 -14.72 -1.42 -20.09
N TYR A 94 -14.07 -2.56 -19.80
CA TYR A 94 -14.74 -3.87 -19.80
C TYR A 94 -15.90 -3.91 -18.80
N ILE A 95 -15.71 -3.34 -17.61
CA ILE A 95 -16.75 -3.29 -16.58
C ILE A 95 -17.93 -2.45 -17.02
N TYR A 96 -17.69 -1.29 -17.64
CA TYR A 96 -18.76 -0.41 -18.14
C TYR A 96 -19.53 -1.03 -19.30
N ASP A 97 -18.85 -1.77 -20.18
CA ASP A 97 -19.51 -2.51 -21.28
C ASP A 97 -20.31 -3.70 -20.76
N TYR A 98 -19.74 -4.49 -19.83
CA TYR A 98 -20.39 -5.65 -19.23
C TYR A 98 -21.58 -5.25 -18.33
N TRP A 99 -21.46 -4.16 -17.57
CA TRP A 99 -22.47 -3.69 -16.60
C TRP A 99 -22.75 -2.20 -16.75
N PRO A 100 -23.42 -1.78 -17.86
CA PRO A 100 -23.61 -0.35 -18.16
C PRO A 100 -24.53 0.34 -17.16
N THR A 101 -25.51 -0.37 -16.59
CA THR A 101 -26.53 0.20 -15.71
C THR A 101 -26.13 0.00 -14.23
N SER A 102 -25.70 1.11 -13.58
CA SER A 102 -25.25 1.07 -12.18
C SER A 102 -26.34 0.75 -11.16
N SER A 103 -27.60 1.06 -11.47
CA SER A 103 -28.76 0.76 -10.60
C SER A 103 -29.18 -0.71 -10.61
N SER A 104 -28.70 -1.48 -11.58
CA SER A 104 -28.93 -2.93 -11.61
C SER A 104 -27.95 -3.61 -10.67
N THR A 105 -28.43 -4.38 -9.71
CA THR A 105 -27.60 -5.01 -8.67
C THR A 105 -27.46 -6.51 -8.88
N GLY A 106 -26.38 -7.08 -8.38
CA GLY A 106 -26.10 -8.51 -8.43
C GLY A 106 -24.89 -8.92 -7.59
N ASN A 107 -24.49 -10.18 -7.68
CA ASN A 107 -23.29 -10.66 -7.00
C ASN A 107 -22.05 -10.21 -7.77
N PRO A 108 -21.11 -9.48 -7.14
CA PRO A 108 -19.89 -9.02 -7.80
C PRO A 108 -19.03 -10.17 -8.34
N LYS A 109 -18.50 -10.01 -9.55
CA LYS A 109 -17.64 -10.98 -10.24
C LYS A 109 -16.33 -10.37 -10.72
N TYR A 110 -16.35 -9.10 -11.08
CA TYR A 110 -15.22 -8.38 -11.66
C TYR A 110 -14.87 -7.14 -10.86
N TRP A 111 -13.62 -6.75 -10.92
CA TRP A 111 -13.16 -5.49 -10.35
C TRP A 111 -12.14 -4.83 -11.28
N ALA A 112 -12.01 -3.52 -11.16
CA ALA A 112 -10.97 -2.72 -11.81
C ALA A 112 -10.38 -1.70 -10.84
N ASN A 113 -9.13 -1.34 -11.07
CA ASN A 113 -8.50 -0.23 -10.39
C ASN A 113 -8.96 1.07 -11.04
N TYR A 114 -9.89 1.79 -10.41
CA TYR A 114 -10.54 2.97 -10.99
C TYR A 114 -9.76 4.27 -10.73
N SER A 115 -9.27 4.44 -9.50
CA SER A 115 -8.50 5.61 -9.09
C SER A 115 -7.54 5.28 -7.95
N ASP A 116 -6.79 6.28 -7.48
CA ASP A 116 -5.91 6.11 -6.32
C ASP A 116 -6.67 5.77 -5.04
N THR A 117 -7.95 6.11 -4.95
CA THR A 117 -8.78 5.95 -3.75
C THR A 117 -9.93 4.96 -3.89
N ALA A 118 -10.24 4.51 -5.10
CA ALA A 118 -11.42 3.68 -5.37
C ALA A 118 -11.15 2.53 -6.34
N LEU A 119 -11.77 1.41 -6.04
CA LEU A 119 -11.90 0.23 -6.90
C LEU A 119 -13.32 0.19 -7.45
N LEU A 120 -13.46 -0.18 -8.72
CA LEU A 120 -14.74 -0.36 -9.39
C LEU A 120 -15.10 -1.85 -9.39
N VAL A 121 -16.34 -2.21 -9.04
CA VAL A 121 -16.82 -3.60 -9.05
C VAL A 121 -18.05 -3.77 -9.91
N ALA A 122 -18.19 -4.94 -10.49
CA ALA A 122 -19.39 -5.31 -11.27
C ALA A 122 -19.70 -6.82 -11.13
N PRO A 123 -21.00 -7.15 -11.08
CA PRO A 123 -22.21 -6.31 -10.93
C PRO A 123 -22.17 -5.39 -9.70
N THR A 124 -22.96 -4.34 -9.71
CA THR A 124 -23.15 -3.49 -8.51
C THR A 124 -23.67 -4.35 -7.36
N PRO A 125 -23.07 -4.32 -6.15
CA PRO A 125 -23.43 -5.20 -5.06
C PRO A 125 -24.91 -5.12 -4.67
N ASN A 126 -25.56 -6.26 -4.52
CA ASN A 126 -26.94 -6.36 -4.07
C ASN A 126 -27.08 -6.48 -2.54
N SER A 127 -25.98 -6.67 -1.85
CA SER A 127 -25.91 -6.78 -0.38
C SER A 127 -24.59 -6.28 0.17
N SER A 128 -24.57 -6.01 1.46
CA SER A 128 -23.38 -5.60 2.20
C SER A 128 -22.54 -6.84 2.59
N TYR A 129 -21.89 -7.44 1.60
CA TYR A 129 -20.98 -8.56 1.84
C TYR A 129 -19.66 -8.07 2.44
N THR A 130 -19.08 -8.88 3.32
CA THR A 130 -17.70 -8.67 3.80
C THR A 130 -16.72 -8.86 2.65
N ILE A 131 -15.74 -7.99 2.54
CA ILE A 131 -14.68 -8.03 1.54
C ILE A 131 -13.30 -8.11 2.19
N GLU A 132 -12.40 -8.81 1.53
CA GLU A 132 -10.98 -8.91 1.89
C GLU A 132 -10.16 -8.45 0.68
N ILE A 133 -9.31 -7.44 0.87
CA ILE A 133 -8.41 -6.92 -0.15
C ILE A 133 -6.99 -7.25 0.28
N SER A 134 -6.30 -8.04 -0.52
CA SER A 134 -4.89 -8.39 -0.33
C SER A 134 -4.03 -7.51 -1.25
N TYR A 135 -3.05 -6.83 -0.69
CA TYR A 135 -2.29 -5.82 -1.41
C TYR A 135 -0.84 -5.67 -0.90
N ALA A 136 0.01 -5.07 -1.73
CA ALA A 136 1.28 -4.55 -1.29
C ALA A 136 1.08 -3.15 -0.72
N ARG A 137 1.45 -2.96 0.56
CA ARG A 137 1.37 -1.64 1.19
C ARG A 137 2.56 -0.76 0.81
N ARG A 138 2.38 0.55 0.87
CA ARG A 138 3.47 1.51 0.90
C ARG A 138 4.15 1.45 2.26
N LEU A 139 5.47 1.60 2.28
CA LEU A 139 6.18 1.77 3.55
C LEU A 139 5.71 3.06 4.22
N ALA A 140 5.49 2.99 5.54
CA ALA A 140 5.34 4.20 6.33
C ALA A 140 6.69 4.91 6.39
N GLU A 141 6.75 6.16 5.91
CA GLU A 141 7.97 6.96 5.87
C GLU A 141 8.54 7.19 7.27
N LEU A 142 9.85 7.11 7.39
CA LEU A 142 10.55 7.43 8.64
C LEU A 142 10.52 8.94 8.89
N SER A 143 10.28 9.28 10.14
CA SER A 143 10.28 10.68 10.61
C SER A 143 10.48 10.73 12.13
N SER A 144 10.58 11.92 12.66
CA SER A 144 10.59 12.12 14.13
C SER A 144 9.34 11.61 14.85
N SER A 145 8.21 11.52 14.17
CA SER A 145 6.94 10.97 14.68
C SER A 145 6.74 9.49 14.39
N ASN A 146 7.38 8.96 13.33
CA ASN A 146 7.39 7.55 12.96
C ASN A 146 8.82 7.04 12.94
N THR A 147 9.32 6.62 14.09
CA THR A 147 10.76 6.35 14.30
C THR A 147 11.22 5.00 13.79
N THR A 148 10.31 4.09 13.44
CA THR A 148 10.64 2.73 12.97
C THR A 148 9.69 2.27 11.87
N ASN A 149 10.21 1.52 10.91
CA ASN A 149 9.42 0.85 9.90
C ASN A 149 10.01 -0.54 9.58
N TRP A 150 9.52 -1.20 8.55
CA TRP A 150 9.99 -2.53 8.17
C TRP A 150 11.49 -2.55 7.84
N LEU A 151 12.01 -1.52 7.18
CA LEU A 151 13.44 -1.43 6.83
C LEU A 151 14.32 -1.32 8.06
N THR A 152 13.96 -0.48 9.02
CA THR A 152 14.73 -0.34 10.27
C THR A 152 14.75 -1.60 11.12
N GLN A 153 13.78 -2.49 10.94
CA GLN A 153 13.67 -3.74 11.69
C GLN A 153 14.33 -4.92 10.97
N ASN A 154 14.30 -4.97 9.63
CA ASN A 154 14.66 -6.14 8.86
C ASN A 154 15.84 -5.94 7.89
N ALA A 155 16.15 -4.68 7.50
CA ALA A 155 17.14 -4.36 6.49
C ALA A 155 17.88 -3.04 6.80
N GLN A 156 18.47 -2.95 7.99
CA GLN A 156 19.11 -1.74 8.51
C GLN A 156 20.30 -1.29 7.65
N ASP A 157 21.14 -2.23 7.26
CA ASP A 157 22.30 -2.00 6.41
C ASP A 157 21.91 -1.52 5.01
N LEU A 158 20.87 -2.15 4.43
CA LEU A 158 20.33 -1.71 3.14
C LEU A 158 19.85 -0.25 3.20
N LEU A 159 19.12 0.11 4.25
CA LEU A 159 18.61 1.46 4.42
C LEU A 159 19.75 2.47 4.60
N LEU A 160 20.72 2.18 5.47
CA LEU A 160 21.87 3.04 5.69
C LEU A 160 22.65 3.29 4.41
N TYR A 161 23.03 2.22 3.69
CA TYR A 161 23.79 2.37 2.44
C TYR A 161 22.97 3.06 1.34
N ALA A 162 21.67 2.83 1.28
CA ALA A 162 20.82 3.54 0.32
C ALA A 162 20.80 5.06 0.61
N CYS A 163 20.69 5.46 1.89
CA CYS A 163 20.77 6.88 2.27
C CYS A 163 22.14 7.52 1.96
N LEU A 164 23.24 6.74 2.11
CA LEU A 164 24.59 7.25 1.79
C LEU A 164 24.84 7.39 0.28
N MET A 165 23.98 6.85 -0.56
CA MET A 165 24.07 6.94 -2.02
C MET A 165 23.28 8.12 -2.62
N GLU A 166 22.40 8.74 -1.83
CA GLU A 166 21.61 9.92 -2.23
C GLU A 166 22.36 11.21 -1.91
#